data_e2150b47e61b5a0e65a44cd65115680e
#
_entry.id   e2150b47e61b5a0e65a44cd65115680e
#
_cell.length_a   1.000
_cell.length_b   1.000
_cell.length_c   1.000
_cell.angle_alpha   90.00
_cell.angle_beta   90.00
_cell.angle_gamma   90.00
#
_symmetry.space_group_name_H-M   'P 1'
#
loop_
_entity.id
_entity.type
_entity.pdbx_description
1 polymer ?
#
loop_
_entity_poly.entity_id
_entity_poly.type
_entity_poly.pdbx_seq_one_letter_code
_entity_poly.pdbx_strand_id
1 'polypeptide(L)'
;MHGEPPVPRHLPGDVVAQVMTKPAVTVTPNTDLAEVADLMLEHGVRSVPVVYEGHLAGIVTRRDMLRSISREDWIIEAEIRHRLGVLGAAHRWQIEVRRGDVSIVDAMNDPADRHVAEVLARAVAGVTDVHITAPELI
;
A
#
# COMPACT_ATOMS: atom_id res chain seq x y z
N MET A 1 35.08 -22.38 35.15
CA MET A 1 35.58 -22.08 33.82
C MET A 1 34.44 -22.25 32.83
N HIS A 2 34.14 -21.23 32.16
CA HIS A 2 33.22 -21.36 31.05
C HIS A 2 33.94 -22.00 29.91
N GLY A 3 33.71 -23.28 29.72
CA GLY A 3 33.89 -23.79 28.40
C GLY A 3 32.95 -23.04 27.49
N GLU A 4 33.43 -22.41 26.43
CA GLU A 4 32.56 -22.07 25.33
C GLU A 4 31.72 -23.32 24.98
N PRO A 5 30.42 -23.16 24.73
CA PRO A 5 29.65 -24.27 24.23
C PRO A 5 30.37 -24.84 23.00
N PRO A 6 30.42 -26.15 22.85
CA PRO A 6 31.07 -26.74 21.68
C PRO A 6 30.47 -26.10 20.44
N VAL A 7 31.33 -25.53 19.61
CA VAL A 7 30.91 -24.98 18.31
C VAL A 7 30.30 -26.15 17.55
N PRO A 8 29.00 -26.10 17.22
CA PRO A 8 28.39 -27.15 16.48
C PRO A 8 29.15 -27.37 15.18
N ARG A 9 29.34 -28.61 14.79
CA ARG A 9 29.89 -28.90 13.48
C ARG A 9 28.92 -28.38 12.46
N HIS A 10 29.31 -27.31 11.76
CA HIS A 10 28.49 -26.69 10.75
C HIS A 10 28.57 -27.48 9.46
N LEU A 11 27.42 -27.92 8.99
CA LEU A 11 27.26 -28.23 7.58
C LEU A 11 27.28 -26.92 6.79
N PRO A 12 27.66 -26.92 5.49
CA PRO A 12 27.54 -25.73 4.67
C PRO A 12 26.13 -25.16 4.77
N GLY A 13 26.00 -23.88 5.11
CA GLY A 13 24.72 -23.22 5.28
C GLY A 13 24.17 -23.18 6.70
N ASP A 14 24.85 -23.80 7.68
CA ASP A 14 24.37 -23.82 9.07
C ASP A 14 24.54 -22.47 9.80
N VAL A 15 25.39 -21.60 9.29
CA VAL A 15 25.62 -20.26 9.84
C VAL A 15 25.13 -19.21 8.84
N VAL A 16 24.45 -18.19 9.33
CA VAL A 16 23.88 -17.13 8.49
C VAL A 16 24.91 -16.52 7.54
N ALA A 17 26.14 -16.29 8.02
CA ALA A 17 27.21 -15.73 7.19
C ALA A 17 27.53 -16.57 5.94
N GLN A 18 27.26 -17.86 5.97
CA GLN A 18 27.54 -18.76 4.84
C GLN A 18 26.48 -18.70 3.75
N VAL A 19 25.26 -18.26 4.09
CA VAL A 19 24.12 -18.24 3.17
C VAL A 19 23.65 -16.83 2.82
N MET A 20 24.12 -15.80 3.54
CA MET A 20 23.72 -14.44 3.27
C MET A 20 24.33 -13.93 1.98
N THR A 21 23.60 -13.05 1.30
CA THR A 21 24.05 -12.36 0.10
C THR A 21 25.11 -11.31 0.47
N LYS A 22 26.22 -11.31 -0.23
CA LYS A 22 27.31 -10.31 -0.06
C LYS A 22 27.72 -9.74 -1.43
N PRO A 23 27.88 -8.41 -1.54
CA PRO A 23 27.58 -7.40 -0.52
C PRO A 23 26.07 -7.31 -0.30
N ALA A 24 25.67 -7.04 0.95
CA ALA A 24 24.27 -6.82 1.25
C ALA A 24 23.78 -5.55 0.54
N VAL A 25 22.62 -5.63 -0.10
CA VAL A 25 21.95 -4.46 -0.68
C VAL A 25 21.28 -3.69 0.45
N THR A 26 21.67 -2.44 0.63
CA THR A 26 21.08 -1.55 1.63
C THR A 26 20.66 -0.23 0.99
N VAL A 27 19.72 0.45 1.61
CA VAL A 27 19.28 1.79 1.21
C VAL A 27 19.33 2.72 2.42
N THR A 28 19.20 4.01 2.18
CA THR A 28 19.10 5.02 3.23
C THR A 28 17.64 5.48 3.38
N PRO A 29 17.28 6.15 4.49
CA PRO A 29 15.94 6.70 4.64
C PRO A 29 15.49 7.68 3.54
N ASN A 30 16.45 8.29 2.86
CA ASN A 30 16.19 9.26 1.79
C ASN A 30 16.23 8.65 0.38
N THR A 31 16.41 7.34 0.27
CA THR A 31 16.38 6.67 -1.03
C THR A 31 14.97 6.72 -1.61
N ASP A 32 14.85 7.06 -2.90
CA ASP A 32 13.57 7.08 -3.60
C ASP A 32 12.95 5.70 -3.64
N LEU A 33 11.62 5.62 -3.43
CA LEU A 33 10.89 4.35 -3.47
C LEU A 33 11.01 3.64 -4.82
N ALA A 34 11.08 4.38 -5.92
CA ALA A 34 11.27 3.79 -7.24
C ALA A 34 12.63 3.08 -7.34
N GLU A 35 13.66 3.67 -6.76
CA GLU A 35 15.00 3.06 -6.70
C GLU A 35 14.99 1.80 -5.82
N VAL A 36 14.29 1.81 -4.70
CA VAL A 36 14.12 0.63 -3.85
C VAL A 36 13.40 -0.48 -4.60
N ALA A 37 12.35 -0.15 -5.37
CA ALA A 37 11.64 -1.12 -6.19
C ALA A 37 12.56 -1.77 -7.23
N ASP A 38 13.37 -0.97 -7.91
CA ASP A 38 14.33 -1.46 -8.90
C ASP A 38 15.36 -2.40 -8.26
N LEU A 39 15.88 -2.04 -7.09
CA LEU A 39 16.81 -2.88 -6.34
C LEU A 39 16.19 -4.22 -5.93
N MET A 40 14.94 -4.21 -5.48
CA MET A 40 14.23 -5.44 -5.14
C MET A 40 14.04 -6.36 -6.35
N LEU A 41 13.70 -5.80 -7.51
CA LEU A 41 13.55 -6.56 -8.74
C LEU A 41 14.88 -7.08 -9.26
N GLU A 42 15.90 -6.25 -9.28
CA GLU A 42 17.23 -6.59 -9.78
C GLU A 42 17.89 -7.71 -8.96
N HIS A 43 17.75 -7.65 -7.64
CA HIS A 43 18.36 -8.62 -6.73
C HIS A 43 17.42 -9.77 -6.33
N GLY A 44 16.18 -9.76 -6.78
CA GLY A 44 15.19 -10.79 -6.45
C GLY A 44 14.83 -10.88 -4.97
N VAL A 45 14.90 -9.77 -4.24
CA VAL A 45 14.64 -9.73 -2.81
C VAL A 45 13.28 -9.08 -2.51
N ARG A 46 12.70 -9.43 -1.36
CA ARG A 46 11.39 -8.92 -0.91
C ARG A 46 11.52 -7.89 0.21
N SER A 47 12.72 -7.72 0.73
CA SER A 47 13.01 -6.76 1.79
C SER A 47 14.42 -6.23 1.63
N VAL A 48 14.62 -4.99 2.04
CA VAL A 48 15.90 -4.31 1.98
C VAL A 48 16.14 -3.60 3.31
N PRO A 49 17.30 -3.81 3.95
CA PRO A 49 17.65 -3.06 5.15
C PRO A 49 17.85 -1.57 4.84
N VAL A 50 17.36 -0.74 5.74
CA VAL A 50 17.55 0.72 5.71
C VAL A 50 18.62 1.08 6.72
N VAL A 51 19.71 1.67 6.25
CA VAL A 51 20.87 2.05 7.07
C VAL A 51 20.99 3.55 7.13
N TYR A 52 21.22 4.08 8.33
CA TYR A 52 21.46 5.49 8.56
C TYR A 52 22.66 5.66 9.50
N GLU A 53 23.62 6.45 9.07
CA GLU A 53 24.84 6.71 9.84
C GLU A 53 25.54 5.41 10.32
N GLY A 54 25.61 4.40 9.46
CA GLY A 54 26.24 3.11 9.77
C GLY A 54 25.45 2.18 10.66
N HIS A 55 24.21 2.56 11.04
CA HIS A 55 23.33 1.75 11.88
C HIS A 55 22.07 1.34 11.13
N LEU A 56 21.57 0.15 11.46
CA LEU A 56 20.30 -0.32 10.94
C LEU A 56 19.17 0.56 11.49
N ALA A 57 18.51 1.32 10.60
CA ALA A 57 17.37 2.16 10.95
C ALA A 57 16.04 1.41 10.83
N GLY A 58 15.97 0.43 9.94
CA GLY A 58 14.76 -0.35 9.72
C GLY A 58 14.89 -1.28 8.54
N ILE A 59 13.78 -1.88 8.15
CA ILE A 59 13.68 -2.75 6.99
C ILE A 59 12.47 -2.31 6.19
N VAL A 60 12.64 -2.10 4.88
CA VAL A 60 11.53 -1.86 3.96
C VAL A 60 11.19 -3.15 3.24
N THR A 61 9.92 -3.51 3.21
CA THR A 61 9.42 -4.70 2.55
C THR A 61 8.62 -4.33 1.30
N ARG A 62 8.44 -5.31 0.41
CA ARG A 62 7.55 -5.14 -0.74
C ARG A 62 6.13 -4.73 -0.30
N ARG A 63 5.64 -5.28 0.81
CA ARG A 63 4.34 -4.92 1.38
C ARG A 63 4.28 -3.46 1.79
N ASP A 64 5.34 -2.94 2.42
CA ASP A 64 5.41 -1.52 2.82
C ASP A 64 5.34 -0.60 1.60
N MET A 65 5.99 -0.98 0.51
CA MET A 65 5.97 -0.23 -0.74
C MET A 65 4.58 -0.22 -1.36
N LEU A 66 3.90 -1.37 -1.38
CA LEU A 66 2.52 -1.45 -1.87
C LEU A 66 1.58 -0.58 -1.04
N ARG A 67 1.77 -0.52 0.27
CA ARG A 67 1.01 0.38 1.15
C ARG A 67 1.24 1.84 0.86
N SER A 68 2.45 2.22 0.50
CA SER A 68 2.76 3.63 0.20
C SER A 68 2.13 4.10 -1.10
N ILE A 69 1.92 3.18 -2.04
CA ILE A 69 1.29 3.46 -3.34
C ILE A 69 -0.23 3.42 -3.23
N SER A 70 -0.77 2.49 -2.45
CA SER A 70 -2.21 2.38 -2.22
C SER A 70 -2.63 3.26 -1.06
N ARG A 71 -3.57 4.20 -1.32
CA ARG A 71 -4.15 5.01 -0.26
C ARG A 71 -5.06 4.14 0.60
N GLU A 72 -5.11 4.46 1.89
CA GLU A 72 -6.06 3.81 2.80
C GLU A 72 -7.51 4.07 2.34
N ASP A 73 -8.34 3.04 2.39
CA ASP A 73 -9.71 3.11 1.90
C ASP A 73 -10.54 4.20 2.57
N TRP A 74 -10.33 4.47 3.86
CA TRP A 74 -11.04 5.51 4.57
C TRP A 74 -10.66 6.93 4.09
N ILE A 75 -9.43 7.14 3.63
CA ILE A 75 -8.98 8.42 3.05
C ILE A 75 -9.66 8.62 1.71
N ILE A 76 -9.71 7.59 0.89
CA ILE A 76 -10.39 7.62 -0.41
C ILE A 76 -11.88 7.91 -0.22
N GLU A 77 -12.52 7.23 0.72
CA GLU A 77 -13.93 7.45 1.05
C GLU A 77 -14.19 8.89 1.46
N ALA A 78 -13.39 9.44 2.37
CA ALA A 78 -13.53 10.81 2.86
C ALA A 78 -13.37 11.83 1.72
N GLU A 79 -12.42 11.63 0.83
CA GLU A 79 -12.19 12.54 -0.29
C GLU A 79 -13.33 12.45 -1.33
N ILE A 80 -13.82 11.26 -1.62
CA ILE A 80 -15.00 11.09 -2.50
C ILE A 80 -16.21 11.79 -1.90
N ARG A 81 -16.47 11.56 -0.62
CA ARG A 81 -17.60 12.19 0.10
C ARG A 81 -17.51 13.71 0.05
N HIS A 82 -16.33 14.26 0.22
CA HIS A 82 -16.11 15.71 0.12
C HIS A 82 -16.43 16.23 -1.30
N ARG A 83 -15.93 15.54 -2.33
CA ARG A 83 -16.17 15.93 -3.72
C ARG A 83 -17.62 15.80 -4.14
N LEU A 84 -18.32 14.76 -3.70
CA LEU A 84 -19.73 14.54 -3.99
C LEU A 84 -20.65 15.51 -3.24
N GLY A 85 -20.14 16.22 -2.24
CA GLY A 85 -20.87 17.25 -1.52
C GLY A 85 -21.42 18.35 -2.40
N VAL A 86 -20.84 18.59 -3.57
CA VAL A 86 -21.35 19.56 -4.56
C VAL A 86 -22.64 19.10 -5.25
N LEU A 87 -22.95 17.79 -5.20
CA LEU A 87 -24.11 17.18 -5.85
C LEU A 87 -25.27 16.90 -4.89
N GLY A 88 -25.21 17.40 -3.67
CA GLY A 88 -26.28 17.23 -2.69
C GLY A 88 -25.80 16.95 -1.29
N ALA A 89 -26.77 16.69 -0.39
CA ALA A 89 -26.45 16.44 1.01
C ALA A 89 -25.65 15.15 1.20
N ALA A 90 -24.83 15.14 2.23
CA ALA A 90 -23.92 14.02 2.51
C ALA A 90 -24.63 12.66 2.63
N HIS A 91 -25.86 12.63 3.14
CA HIS A 91 -26.62 11.39 3.30
C HIS A 91 -27.20 10.83 1.99
N ARG A 92 -27.13 11.60 0.89
CA ARG A 92 -27.56 11.12 -0.42
C ARG A 92 -26.71 9.95 -0.89
N TRP A 93 -25.39 9.99 -0.60
CA TRP A 93 -24.42 9.07 -1.12
C TRP A 93 -23.99 8.10 -0.04
N GLN A 94 -24.23 6.82 -0.24
CA GLN A 94 -23.64 5.75 0.55
C GLN A 94 -22.40 5.27 -0.17
N ILE A 95 -21.26 5.47 0.43
CA ILE A 95 -19.94 5.21 -0.17
C ILE A 95 -19.24 4.11 0.62
N GLU A 96 -18.80 3.09 -0.09
CA GLU A 96 -17.98 2.02 0.46
C GLU A 96 -16.76 1.86 -0.42
N VAL A 97 -15.58 1.76 0.20
CA VAL A 97 -14.31 1.58 -0.51
C VAL A 97 -13.62 0.34 0.02
N ARG A 98 -13.26 -0.57 -0.88
CA ARG A 98 -12.49 -1.77 -0.56
C ARG A 98 -11.33 -1.90 -1.52
N ARG A 99 -10.10 -1.76 -1.01
CA ARG A 99 -8.87 -1.83 -1.81
C ARG A 99 -8.91 -0.93 -3.05
N GLY A 100 -9.46 0.28 -2.88
CA GLY A 100 -9.62 1.24 -3.96
C GLY A 100 -10.82 1.01 -4.88
N ASP A 101 -11.52 -0.10 -4.76
CA ASP A 101 -12.77 -0.34 -5.47
C ASP A 101 -13.93 0.34 -4.75
N VAL A 102 -14.58 1.28 -5.45
CA VAL A 102 -15.60 2.17 -4.89
C VAL A 102 -16.99 1.74 -5.30
N SER A 103 -17.84 1.53 -4.31
CA SER A 103 -19.27 1.29 -4.50
C SER A 103 -20.08 2.45 -3.93
N ILE A 104 -20.91 3.06 -4.74
CA ILE A 104 -21.72 4.21 -4.34
C ILE A 104 -23.19 3.88 -4.62
N VAL A 105 -24.04 4.14 -3.63
CA VAL A 105 -25.51 4.08 -3.80
C VAL A 105 -26.04 5.52 -3.81
N ASP A 106 -26.71 5.90 -4.89
CA ASP A 106 -27.37 7.19 -5.05
C ASP A 106 -28.83 7.09 -4.60
N ALA A 107 -29.14 7.66 -3.45
CA ALA A 107 -30.48 7.65 -2.91
C ALA A 107 -31.52 8.35 -3.81
N MET A 108 -31.10 9.30 -4.63
CA MET A 108 -31.96 10.04 -5.55
C MET A 108 -32.09 9.41 -6.92
N ASN A 109 -31.22 8.47 -7.25
CA ASN A 109 -31.23 7.74 -8.53
C ASN A 109 -31.32 8.66 -9.77
N ASP A 110 -30.54 9.76 -9.78
CA ASP A 110 -30.46 10.69 -10.89
C ASP A 110 -29.34 10.31 -11.86
N PRO A 111 -29.65 9.91 -13.11
CA PRO A 111 -28.62 9.46 -14.06
C PRO A 111 -27.59 10.53 -14.41
N ALA A 112 -27.99 11.81 -14.49
CA ALA A 112 -27.08 12.91 -14.81
C ALA A 112 -26.08 13.12 -13.69
N ASP A 113 -26.54 13.18 -12.46
CA ASP A 113 -25.70 13.32 -11.29
C ASP A 113 -24.80 12.10 -11.06
N ARG A 114 -25.29 10.89 -11.37
CA ARG A 114 -24.48 9.69 -11.30
C ARG A 114 -23.29 9.73 -12.24
N HIS A 115 -23.46 10.25 -13.44
CA HIS A 115 -22.34 10.39 -14.37
C HIS A 115 -21.29 11.36 -13.83
N VAL A 116 -21.69 12.50 -13.30
CA VAL A 116 -20.78 13.47 -12.67
C VAL A 116 -20.10 12.86 -11.44
N ALA A 117 -20.85 12.15 -10.60
CA ALA A 117 -20.32 11.48 -9.43
C ALA A 117 -19.26 10.44 -9.80
N GLU A 118 -19.48 9.67 -10.86
CA GLU A 118 -18.52 8.70 -11.35
C GLU A 118 -17.21 9.37 -11.77
N VAL A 119 -17.28 10.45 -12.53
CA VAL A 119 -16.11 11.21 -12.97
C VAL A 119 -15.34 11.77 -11.77
N LEU A 120 -16.05 12.35 -10.81
CA LEU A 120 -15.44 12.89 -9.59
C LEU A 120 -14.77 11.80 -8.75
N ALA A 121 -15.41 10.65 -8.58
CA ALA A 121 -14.87 9.56 -7.81
C ALA A 121 -13.65 8.92 -8.48
N ARG A 122 -13.69 8.73 -9.81
CA ARG A 122 -12.55 8.18 -10.55
C ARG A 122 -11.32 9.07 -10.52
N ALA A 123 -11.49 10.36 -10.33
CA ALA A 123 -10.39 11.31 -10.24
C ALA A 123 -9.67 11.28 -8.89
N VAL A 124 -10.21 10.62 -7.89
CA VAL A 124 -9.57 10.50 -6.57
C VAL A 124 -8.40 9.54 -6.63
N ALA A 125 -7.25 9.97 -6.12
CA ALA A 125 -6.06 9.13 -6.08
C ALA A 125 -6.30 7.86 -5.25
N GLY A 126 -5.90 6.72 -5.77
CA GLY A 126 -6.06 5.41 -5.12
C GLY A 126 -7.31 4.65 -5.56
N VAL A 127 -8.21 5.27 -6.29
CA VAL A 127 -9.41 4.61 -6.82
C VAL A 127 -9.01 3.71 -7.99
N THR A 128 -9.43 2.44 -7.92
CA THR A 128 -9.18 1.44 -8.96
C THR A 128 -10.38 1.25 -9.87
N ASP A 129 -11.58 1.30 -9.31
CA ASP A 129 -12.84 1.24 -10.08
C ASP A 129 -13.97 1.89 -9.30
N VAL A 130 -15.05 2.26 -10.00
CA VAL A 130 -16.22 2.91 -9.42
C VAL A 130 -17.48 2.26 -9.96
N HIS A 131 -18.37 1.88 -9.05
CA HIS A 131 -19.71 1.34 -9.37
C HIS A 131 -20.75 2.18 -8.64
N ILE A 132 -21.68 2.77 -9.38
CA ILE A 132 -22.77 3.56 -8.81
C ILE A 132 -24.09 2.89 -9.14
N THR A 133 -24.89 2.64 -8.12
CA THR A 133 -26.18 1.98 -8.23
C THR A 133 -27.29 2.79 -7.57
N ALA A 134 -28.52 2.46 -7.90
CA ALA A 134 -29.70 2.95 -7.18
C ALA A 134 -29.92 2.09 -5.92
N PRO A 135 -30.66 2.60 -4.92
CA PRO A 135 -31.06 1.80 -3.77
C PRO A 135 -31.86 0.58 -4.21
N GLU A 136 -31.61 -0.55 -3.55
CA GLU A 136 -32.49 -1.72 -3.76
C GLU A 136 -33.88 -1.43 -3.19
N LEU A 137 -34.89 -1.66 -4.01
CA LEU A 137 -36.27 -1.64 -3.57
C LEU A 137 -36.59 -2.99 -2.95
N ILE A 138 -36.94 -2.98 -1.68
CA ILE A 138 -37.41 -4.18 -0.97
C ILE A 138 -38.89 -4.34 -1.21
#